data_ac0842e409452660310f019d05fdb44f
#
_entry.id   ac0842e409452660310f019d05fdb44f
#
_cell.length_a   1.000
_cell.length_b   1.000
_cell.length_c   1.000
_cell.angle_alpha   90.00
_cell.angle_beta   90.00
_cell.angle_gamma   90.00
#
_symmetry.space_group_name_H-M   'P 1'
#
loop_
_entity.id
_entity.type
_entity.pdbx_description
1 polymer ?
#
loop_
_entity_poly.entity_id
_entity_poly.type
_entity_poly.pdbx_seq_one_letter_code
_entity_poly.pdbx_strand_id
1 'polypeptide(L)'
;LKKLDNNKKYIGIGHSIGGNIILRSSIYRPDLFSKIILLDPTIFVPKFILFWKIISLFKMDDYLHPVSKKALLRKTKFSSYNEIFNSYRGKKIFRYIKNENLKYYIDSITKINDTNELELTYPKEFEYKIYKTGIINDNFIWKKLNNFEIPTLFITAKNSNTFLKSAESKIKRIKNQNISIITIDKYSHLFPLEIPEKTAKIINDFII
;
A
#
# COMPACT_ATOMS: atom_id res chain seq x y z
N LEU A 1 -16.34 -3.68 1.83
CA LEU A 1 -17.32 -2.69 2.33
C LEU A 1 -18.70 -3.28 2.62
N LYS A 2 -19.15 -4.31 1.90
CA LYS A 2 -20.49 -4.94 2.10
C LYS A 2 -20.79 -5.43 3.53
N LYS A 3 -19.76 -5.63 4.37
CA LYS A 3 -19.90 -6.09 5.76
C LYS A 3 -19.88 -4.95 6.79
N LEU A 4 -19.68 -3.70 6.33
CA LEU A 4 -19.67 -2.53 7.22
C LEU A 4 -21.11 -2.06 7.47
N ASP A 5 -21.34 -1.58 8.70
CA ASP A 5 -22.59 -0.94 9.05
C ASP A 5 -22.68 0.43 8.37
N ASN A 6 -23.66 0.61 7.50
CA ASN A 6 -23.85 1.85 6.73
C ASN A 6 -24.28 3.05 7.60
N ASN A 7 -24.70 2.79 8.85
CA ASN A 7 -25.08 3.85 9.79
C ASN A 7 -23.89 4.41 10.56
N LYS A 8 -22.68 3.87 10.36
CA LYS A 8 -21.47 4.29 11.05
C LYS A 8 -20.45 4.85 10.07
N LYS A 9 -19.70 5.85 10.52
CA LYS A 9 -18.50 6.34 9.82
C LYS A 9 -17.25 5.71 10.42
N TYR A 10 -16.34 5.32 9.55
CA TYR A 10 -15.10 4.62 9.89
C TYR A 10 -13.89 5.51 9.60
N ILE A 11 -12.82 5.27 10.34
CA ILE A 11 -11.50 5.77 9.99
C ILE A 11 -10.83 4.72 9.11
N GLY A 12 -10.51 5.10 7.87
CA GLY A 12 -9.84 4.21 6.93
C GLY A 12 -8.31 4.37 7.03
N ILE A 13 -7.60 3.30 7.37
CA ILE A 13 -6.12 3.30 7.39
C ILE A 13 -5.64 2.25 6.41
N GLY A 14 -4.70 2.62 5.52
CA GLY A 14 -4.16 1.69 4.55
C GLY A 14 -2.71 1.97 4.17
N HIS A 15 -1.91 0.90 4.07
CA HIS A 15 -0.51 0.97 3.64
C HIS A 15 -0.36 0.46 2.21
N SER A 16 0.49 1.11 1.42
CA SER A 16 0.82 0.67 0.06
C SER A 16 -0.44 0.54 -0.83
N ILE A 17 -0.70 -0.65 -1.39
CA ILE A 17 -1.92 -0.93 -2.15
C ILE A 17 -3.18 -0.81 -1.28
N GLY A 18 -3.09 -1.13 0.02
CA GLY A 18 -4.18 -0.89 0.97
C GLY A 18 -4.54 0.59 1.07
N GLY A 19 -3.57 1.49 1.00
CA GLY A 19 -3.80 2.94 0.93
C GLY A 19 -4.53 3.36 -0.33
N ASN A 20 -4.17 2.79 -1.49
CA ASN A 20 -4.90 3.01 -2.74
C ASN A 20 -6.36 2.51 -2.63
N ILE A 21 -6.55 1.31 -2.07
CA ILE A 21 -7.89 0.72 -1.90
C ILE A 21 -8.76 1.59 -0.97
N ILE A 22 -8.22 2.08 0.15
CA ILE A 22 -8.95 2.98 1.07
C ILE A 22 -9.35 4.28 0.35
N LEU A 23 -8.42 4.91 -0.36
CA LEU A 23 -8.70 6.14 -1.11
C LEU A 23 -9.77 5.93 -2.19
N ARG A 24 -9.69 4.85 -2.97
CA ARG A 24 -10.73 4.51 -3.95
C ARG A 24 -12.07 4.26 -3.28
N SER A 25 -12.07 3.48 -2.20
CA SER A 25 -13.30 3.18 -1.44
C SER A 25 -13.95 4.44 -0.91
N SER A 26 -13.17 5.38 -0.39
CA SER A 26 -13.70 6.65 0.14
C SER A 26 -14.22 7.59 -0.95
N ILE A 27 -13.69 7.50 -2.18
CA ILE A 27 -14.24 8.22 -3.33
C ILE A 27 -15.60 7.64 -3.77
N TYR A 28 -15.76 6.32 -3.74
CA TYR A 28 -17.02 5.65 -4.14
C TYR A 28 -18.08 5.61 -3.04
N ARG A 29 -17.67 5.59 -1.78
CA ARG A 29 -18.54 5.50 -0.61
C ARG A 29 -18.08 6.50 0.47
N PRO A 30 -18.17 7.82 0.17
CA PRO A 30 -17.75 8.86 1.11
C PRO A 30 -18.56 8.85 2.40
N ASP A 31 -19.78 8.34 2.34
CA ASP A 31 -20.68 8.15 3.49
C ASP A 31 -20.10 7.26 4.58
N LEU A 32 -19.22 6.33 4.24
CA LEU A 32 -18.63 5.37 5.20
C LEU A 32 -17.40 5.89 5.94
N PHE A 33 -16.82 7.01 5.53
CA PHE A 33 -15.55 7.45 6.10
C PHE A 33 -15.66 8.81 6.80
N SER A 34 -15.14 8.88 8.03
CA SER A 34 -14.94 10.13 8.75
C SER A 34 -13.57 10.75 8.51
N LYS A 35 -12.54 9.92 8.42
CA LYS A 35 -11.14 10.30 8.12
C LYS A 35 -10.47 9.15 7.36
N ILE A 36 -9.43 9.46 6.57
CA ILE A 36 -8.58 8.42 5.98
C ILE A 36 -7.09 8.75 6.16
N ILE A 37 -6.30 7.72 6.41
CA ILE A 37 -4.85 7.79 6.57
C ILE A 37 -4.18 6.82 5.60
N LEU A 38 -3.34 7.37 4.75
CA LEU A 38 -2.73 6.67 3.62
C LEU A 38 -1.22 6.59 3.84
N LEU A 39 -0.74 5.41 4.22
CA LEU A 39 0.66 5.14 4.52
C LEU A 39 1.38 4.71 3.23
N ASP A 40 2.17 5.59 2.68
CA ASP A 40 2.94 5.38 1.44
C ASP A 40 2.12 4.70 0.32
N PRO A 41 0.95 5.28 -0.06
CA PRO A 41 -0.01 4.61 -0.92
C PRO A 41 0.53 4.42 -2.35
N THR A 42 0.14 3.34 -3.00
CA THR A 42 0.49 3.08 -4.41
C THR A 42 -0.38 3.93 -5.33
N ILE A 43 0.06 5.16 -5.61
CA ILE A 43 -0.64 6.12 -6.48
C ILE A 43 0.35 6.68 -7.49
N PHE A 44 -0.02 6.65 -8.77
CA PHE A 44 0.81 7.13 -9.86
C PHE A 44 0.22 8.36 -10.54
N VAL A 45 1.08 9.26 -11.03
CA VAL A 45 0.65 10.46 -11.76
C VAL A 45 0.03 10.10 -13.12
N PRO A 46 -0.88 10.94 -13.65
CA PRO A 46 -1.59 10.64 -14.91
C PRO A 46 -0.67 10.32 -16.10
N LYS A 47 0.47 10.98 -16.21
CA LYS A 47 1.46 10.71 -17.27
C LYS A 47 2.01 9.28 -17.18
N PHE A 48 2.31 8.80 -15.98
CA PHE A 48 2.78 7.44 -15.74
C PHE A 48 1.68 6.42 -16.02
N ILE A 49 0.45 6.71 -15.61
CA ILE A 49 -0.72 5.86 -15.91
C ILE A 49 -0.96 5.74 -17.42
N LEU A 50 -0.87 6.85 -18.15
CA LEU A 50 -1.01 6.84 -19.62
C LEU A 50 0.09 6.01 -20.29
N PHE A 51 1.35 6.22 -19.89
CA PHE A 51 2.47 5.44 -20.36
C PHE A 51 2.26 3.94 -20.13
N TRP A 52 1.81 3.58 -18.92
CA TRP A 52 1.54 2.18 -18.56
C TRP A 52 0.38 1.57 -19.34
N LYS A 53 -0.67 2.36 -19.63
CA LYS A 53 -1.77 1.92 -20.51
C LYS A 53 -1.29 1.56 -21.91
N ILE A 54 -0.39 2.38 -22.47
CA ILE A 54 0.20 2.11 -23.80
C ILE A 54 1.01 0.80 -23.76
N ILE A 55 1.85 0.61 -22.75
CA ILE A 55 2.61 -0.63 -22.55
C ILE A 55 1.69 -1.85 -22.47
N SER A 56 0.62 -1.76 -21.68
CA SER A 56 -0.37 -2.83 -21.54
C SER A 56 -1.13 -3.13 -22.83
N LEU A 57 -1.45 -2.12 -23.63
CA LEU A 57 -2.09 -2.30 -24.93
C LEU A 57 -1.25 -3.17 -25.87
N PHE A 58 0.06 -2.99 -25.84
CA PHE A 58 1.01 -3.80 -26.64
C PHE A 58 1.41 -5.12 -25.93
N LYS A 59 0.77 -5.49 -24.81
CA LYS A 59 1.08 -6.69 -24.01
C LYS A 59 2.54 -6.77 -23.56
N MET A 60 3.20 -5.62 -23.42
CA MET A 60 4.60 -5.51 -22.99
C MET A 60 4.73 -5.40 -21.46
N ASP A 61 3.64 -5.30 -20.75
CA ASP A 61 3.58 -5.17 -19.28
C ASP A 61 4.28 -6.34 -18.56
N ASP A 62 4.18 -7.57 -19.07
CA ASP A 62 4.87 -8.72 -18.50
C ASP A 62 6.41 -8.66 -18.62
N TYR A 63 6.93 -7.91 -19.61
CA TYR A 63 8.36 -7.73 -19.79
C TYR A 63 8.91 -6.54 -19.01
N LEU A 64 8.14 -5.48 -18.93
CA LEU A 64 8.59 -4.19 -18.38
C LEU A 64 8.25 -4.01 -16.88
N HIS A 65 7.30 -4.78 -16.35
CA HIS A 65 6.97 -4.68 -14.92
C HIS A 65 7.98 -5.45 -14.06
N PRO A 66 8.81 -4.77 -13.25
CA PRO A 66 9.97 -5.39 -12.60
C PRO A 66 9.62 -6.44 -11.54
N VAL A 67 8.39 -6.41 -11.02
CA VAL A 67 7.97 -7.27 -9.90
C VAL A 67 6.83 -8.24 -10.23
N SER A 68 6.11 -8.06 -11.35
CA SER A 68 4.96 -8.92 -11.67
C SER A 68 5.36 -10.40 -11.84
N LYS A 69 6.35 -10.70 -12.66
CA LYS A 69 6.85 -12.07 -12.83
C LYS A 69 7.47 -12.65 -11.55
N LYS A 70 8.17 -11.81 -10.76
CA LYS A 70 8.74 -12.24 -9.47
C LYS A 70 7.68 -12.66 -8.48
N ALA A 71 6.48 -12.06 -8.53
CA ALA A 71 5.36 -12.45 -7.69
C ALA A 71 4.94 -13.91 -7.96
N LEU A 72 4.86 -14.32 -9.23
CA LEU A 72 4.50 -15.71 -9.59
C LEU A 72 5.56 -16.74 -9.18
N LEU A 73 6.83 -16.33 -9.09
CA LEU A 73 7.94 -17.20 -8.69
C LEU A 73 8.14 -17.24 -7.18
N ARG A 74 7.35 -16.48 -6.42
CA ARG A 74 7.49 -16.41 -4.97
C ARG A 74 7.16 -17.76 -4.32
N LYS A 75 8.05 -18.25 -3.42
CA LYS A 75 7.75 -19.38 -2.55
C LYS A 75 6.57 -19.03 -1.64
N THR A 76 5.57 -19.90 -1.58
CA THR A 76 4.32 -19.68 -0.81
C THR A 76 4.16 -20.63 0.37
N LYS A 77 4.92 -21.74 0.39
CA LYS A 77 4.89 -22.75 1.47
C LYS A 77 6.26 -22.90 2.10
N PHE A 78 6.31 -23.07 3.40
CA PHE A 78 7.52 -23.16 4.20
C PHE A 78 7.35 -24.27 5.23
N SER A 79 8.40 -25.10 5.39
CA SER A 79 8.40 -26.23 6.31
C SER A 79 8.51 -25.81 7.77
N SER A 80 9.01 -24.61 8.05
CA SER A 80 9.15 -24.07 9.40
C SER A 80 9.12 -22.56 9.47
N TYR A 81 8.85 -22.04 10.66
CA TYR A 81 8.92 -20.60 10.94
C TYR A 81 10.32 -20.03 10.70
N ASN A 82 11.36 -20.76 11.06
CA ASN A 82 12.75 -20.35 10.83
C ASN A 82 13.06 -20.22 9.34
N GLU A 83 12.52 -21.09 8.51
CA GLU A 83 12.72 -21.01 7.07
C GLU A 83 12.14 -19.74 6.49
N ILE A 84 10.88 -19.42 6.79
CA ILE A 84 10.27 -18.20 6.29
C ILE A 84 10.94 -16.95 6.87
N PHE A 85 11.26 -16.96 8.16
CA PHE A 85 11.94 -15.83 8.80
C PHE A 85 13.28 -15.53 8.12
N ASN A 86 14.13 -16.52 7.92
CA ASN A 86 15.42 -16.36 7.26
C ASN A 86 15.27 -15.92 5.80
N SER A 87 14.29 -16.48 5.09
CA SER A 87 13.96 -16.08 3.72
C SER A 87 13.57 -14.60 3.61
N TYR A 88 12.79 -14.10 4.57
CA TYR A 88 12.38 -12.68 4.57
C TYR A 88 13.50 -11.78 5.07
N ARG A 89 14.22 -12.18 6.13
CA ARG A 89 15.35 -11.42 6.68
C ARG A 89 16.45 -11.19 5.63
N GLY A 90 16.69 -12.16 4.75
CA GLY A 90 17.66 -12.05 3.66
C GLY A 90 17.27 -11.06 2.56
N LYS A 91 16.01 -10.61 2.48
CA LYS A 91 15.58 -9.67 1.45
C LYS A 91 15.94 -8.23 1.81
N LYS A 92 16.57 -7.51 0.89
CA LYS A 92 17.01 -6.13 1.07
C LYS A 92 15.90 -5.18 1.56
N ILE A 93 14.64 -5.42 1.19
CA ILE A 93 13.50 -4.57 1.57
C ILE A 93 13.21 -4.61 3.07
N PHE A 94 13.54 -5.73 3.77
CA PHE A 94 13.29 -5.88 5.22
C PHE A 94 14.51 -5.54 6.08
N ARG A 95 15.62 -5.08 5.50
CA ARG A 95 16.91 -4.89 6.23
C ARG A 95 16.83 -3.93 7.42
N TYR A 96 15.95 -2.94 7.39
CA TYR A 96 15.82 -1.94 8.45
C TYR A 96 14.75 -2.27 9.48
N ILE A 97 13.97 -3.33 9.27
CA ILE A 97 12.91 -3.75 10.18
C ILE A 97 13.55 -4.55 11.32
N LYS A 98 13.21 -4.22 12.57
CA LYS A 98 13.62 -5.03 13.74
C LYS A 98 13.08 -6.45 13.63
N ASN A 99 13.81 -7.44 14.19
CA ASN A 99 13.41 -8.84 14.12
C ASN A 99 12.02 -9.08 14.71
N GLU A 100 11.69 -8.41 15.79
CA GLU A 100 10.36 -8.47 16.42
C GLU A 100 9.26 -8.03 15.44
N ASN A 101 9.41 -6.88 14.81
CA ASN A 101 8.42 -6.36 13.85
C ASN A 101 8.33 -7.24 12.60
N LEU A 102 9.44 -7.85 12.18
CA LEU A 102 9.43 -8.82 11.09
C LEU A 102 8.66 -10.10 11.46
N LYS A 103 8.75 -10.56 12.72
CA LYS A 103 7.93 -11.68 13.20
C LYS A 103 6.45 -11.35 13.12
N TYR A 104 6.01 -10.22 13.65
CA TYR A 104 4.60 -9.79 13.53
C TYR A 104 4.13 -9.71 12.08
N TYR A 105 4.98 -9.22 11.18
CA TYR A 105 4.67 -9.21 9.76
C TYR A 105 4.47 -10.62 9.20
N ILE A 106 5.38 -11.55 9.49
CA ILE A 106 5.31 -12.96 9.05
C ILE A 106 4.03 -13.62 9.58
N ASP A 107 3.72 -13.43 10.87
CA ASP A 107 2.53 -13.99 11.51
C ASP A 107 1.25 -13.50 10.84
N SER A 108 1.23 -12.22 10.41
CA SER A 108 0.06 -11.64 9.76
C SER A 108 -0.18 -12.12 8.32
N ILE A 109 0.86 -12.61 7.64
CA ILE A 109 0.80 -13.04 6.24
C ILE A 109 0.80 -14.56 6.05
N THR A 110 0.87 -15.34 7.13
CA THR A 110 0.91 -16.80 7.10
C THR A 110 -0.27 -17.44 7.81
N LYS A 111 -0.56 -18.65 7.43
CA LYS A 111 -1.47 -19.58 8.11
C LYS A 111 -0.86 -20.98 8.09
N ILE A 112 -1.30 -21.83 9.00
CA ILE A 112 -0.99 -23.28 8.93
C ILE A 112 -1.98 -23.90 7.93
N ASN A 113 -1.49 -24.65 6.97
CA ASN A 113 -2.30 -25.39 6.00
C ASN A 113 -2.64 -26.81 6.50
N ASP A 114 -3.43 -27.56 5.71
CA ASP A 114 -3.88 -28.93 6.07
C ASP A 114 -2.74 -29.95 6.17
N THR A 115 -1.56 -29.64 5.62
CA THR A 115 -0.33 -30.46 5.71
C THR A 115 0.60 -30.03 6.83
N ASN A 116 0.14 -29.16 7.74
CA ASN A 116 0.90 -28.61 8.87
C ASN A 116 2.15 -27.79 8.45
N GLU A 117 2.12 -27.20 7.24
CA GLU A 117 3.14 -26.27 6.76
C GLU A 117 2.66 -24.82 6.91
N LEU A 118 3.60 -23.90 7.03
CA LEU A 118 3.29 -22.46 6.94
C LEU A 118 3.07 -22.07 5.49
N GLU A 119 1.90 -21.53 5.18
CA GLU A 119 1.51 -21.05 3.86
C GLU A 119 1.15 -19.55 3.89
N LEU A 120 1.54 -18.82 2.84
CA LEU A 120 1.13 -17.43 2.69
C LEU A 120 -0.37 -17.34 2.48
N THR A 121 -1.04 -16.50 3.26
CA THR A 121 -2.49 -16.27 3.18
C THR A 121 -2.94 -15.65 1.86
N TYR A 122 -2.03 -14.96 1.17
CA TYR A 122 -2.33 -14.22 -0.06
C TYR A 122 -1.79 -14.95 -1.29
N PRO A 123 -2.67 -15.39 -2.22
CA PRO A 123 -2.24 -16.09 -3.43
C PRO A 123 -1.35 -15.21 -4.31
N LYS A 124 -0.27 -15.79 -4.82
CA LYS A 124 0.70 -15.09 -5.68
C LYS A 124 0.09 -14.60 -6.99
N GLU A 125 -0.96 -15.27 -7.48
CA GLU A 125 -1.73 -14.90 -8.66
C GLU A 125 -2.50 -13.59 -8.46
N PHE A 126 -2.99 -13.34 -7.25
CA PHE A 126 -3.64 -12.09 -6.88
C PHE A 126 -2.64 -10.94 -6.87
N GLU A 127 -1.47 -11.15 -6.28
CA GLU A 127 -0.39 -10.16 -6.26
C GLU A 127 0.04 -9.79 -7.68
N TYR A 128 0.22 -10.80 -8.55
CA TYR A 128 0.50 -10.59 -9.97
C TYR A 128 -0.57 -9.74 -10.66
N LYS A 129 -1.86 -10.06 -10.46
CA LYS A 129 -2.97 -9.28 -11.02
C LYS A 129 -2.97 -7.84 -10.53
N ILE A 130 -2.72 -7.60 -9.24
CA ILE A 130 -2.64 -6.25 -8.66
C ILE A 130 -1.54 -5.44 -9.35
N TYR A 131 -0.36 -6.00 -9.53
CA TYR A 131 0.74 -5.32 -10.21
C TYR A 131 0.40 -4.97 -11.66
N LYS A 132 -0.30 -5.84 -12.38
CA LYS A 132 -0.70 -5.57 -13.77
C LYS A 132 -1.82 -4.53 -13.90
N THR A 133 -2.82 -4.59 -13.03
CA THR A 133 -4.07 -3.83 -13.22
C THR A 133 -4.21 -2.62 -12.29
N GLY A 134 -3.49 -2.60 -11.18
CA GLY A 134 -3.64 -1.57 -10.14
C GLY A 134 -3.29 -0.17 -10.62
N ILE A 135 -2.34 -0.05 -11.56
CA ILE A 135 -1.86 1.24 -12.07
C ILE A 135 -2.84 1.87 -13.07
N ILE A 136 -3.50 1.05 -13.89
CA ILE A 136 -4.14 1.48 -15.15
C ILE A 136 -5.38 2.36 -14.91
N ASN A 137 -6.06 2.20 -13.78
CA ASN A 137 -7.39 2.76 -13.56
C ASN A 137 -7.44 3.94 -12.58
N ASP A 138 -6.31 4.52 -12.17
CA ASP A 138 -6.26 5.51 -11.08
C ASP A 138 -6.41 6.98 -11.53
N ASN A 139 -6.60 7.26 -12.82
CA ASN A 139 -6.73 8.65 -13.29
C ASN A 139 -7.89 9.40 -12.66
N PHE A 140 -9.00 8.73 -12.31
CA PHE A 140 -10.15 9.36 -11.68
C PHE A 140 -9.83 9.90 -10.28
N ILE A 141 -8.90 9.31 -9.55
CA ILE A 141 -8.46 9.76 -8.23
C ILE A 141 -8.03 11.23 -8.30
N TRP A 142 -7.15 11.56 -9.25
CA TRP A 142 -6.62 12.92 -9.41
C TRP A 142 -7.68 13.97 -9.72
N LYS A 143 -8.77 13.56 -10.41
CA LYS A 143 -9.90 14.45 -10.69
C LYS A 143 -10.75 14.72 -9.45
N LYS A 144 -10.81 13.77 -8.52
CA LYS A 144 -11.63 13.85 -7.31
C LYS A 144 -10.93 14.56 -6.15
N LEU A 145 -9.61 14.49 -6.07
CA LEU A 145 -8.86 15.03 -4.93
C LEU A 145 -9.02 16.54 -4.73
N ASN A 146 -9.23 17.32 -5.78
CA ASN A 146 -9.42 18.79 -5.64
C ASN A 146 -10.64 19.14 -4.78
N ASN A 147 -11.73 18.37 -4.90
CA ASN A 147 -12.99 18.59 -4.19
C ASN A 147 -13.29 17.46 -3.21
N PHE A 148 -12.23 16.83 -2.66
CA PHE A 148 -12.39 15.72 -1.75
C PHE A 148 -12.67 16.23 -0.33
N GLU A 149 -13.80 15.81 0.25
CA GLU A 149 -14.32 16.37 1.50
C GLU A 149 -13.84 15.64 2.75
N ILE A 150 -13.38 14.37 2.60
CA ILE A 150 -12.96 13.57 3.74
C ILE A 150 -11.57 14.01 4.20
N PRO A 151 -11.38 14.37 5.48
CA PRO A 151 -10.06 14.65 6.04
C PRO A 151 -9.09 13.51 5.76
N THR A 152 -7.98 13.83 5.08
CA THR A 152 -7.06 12.86 4.51
C THR A 152 -5.63 13.19 4.89
N LEU A 153 -4.96 12.23 5.52
CA LEU A 153 -3.53 12.32 5.80
C LEU A 153 -2.74 11.35 4.91
N PHE A 154 -1.84 11.88 4.11
CA PHE A 154 -0.78 11.10 3.46
C PHE A 154 0.45 11.09 4.35
N ILE A 155 0.94 9.91 4.72
CA ILE A 155 2.24 9.74 5.37
C ILE A 155 3.13 9.01 4.37
N THR A 156 4.26 9.64 4.01
CA THR A 156 5.18 9.11 3.00
C THR A 156 6.59 9.01 3.56
N ALA A 157 7.44 8.21 2.96
CA ALA A 157 8.84 8.09 3.33
C ALA A 157 9.76 8.63 2.24
N LYS A 158 10.77 9.40 2.61
CA LYS A 158 11.70 10.04 1.67
C LYS A 158 12.46 9.06 0.78
N ASN A 159 12.77 7.87 1.31
CA ASN A 159 13.45 6.81 0.58
C ASN A 159 12.48 5.76 0.02
N SER A 160 11.20 6.09 -0.08
CA SER A 160 10.24 5.21 -0.74
C SER A 160 10.48 5.16 -2.25
N ASN A 161 10.31 3.96 -2.80
CA ASN A 161 10.27 3.70 -4.24
C ASN A 161 8.84 3.41 -4.75
N THR A 162 7.84 3.52 -3.89
CA THR A 162 6.43 3.25 -4.18
C THR A 162 5.64 4.54 -4.37
N PHE A 163 5.62 5.42 -3.37
CA PHE A 163 5.04 6.75 -3.52
C PHE A 163 6.08 7.71 -4.09
N LEU A 164 6.03 7.91 -5.40
CA LEU A 164 7.05 8.66 -6.13
C LEU A 164 6.97 10.16 -5.84
N LYS A 165 8.12 10.85 -5.89
CA LYS A 165 8.21 12.32 -5.73
C LYS A 165 7.28 13.10 -6.67
N SER A 166 6.99 12.58 -7.85
CA SER A 166 6.02 13.17 -8.78
C SER A 166 4.60 13.16 -8.24
N ALA A 167 4.18 12.07 -7.57
CA ALA A 167 2.89 11.99 -6.91
C ALA A 167 2.84 12.90 -5.68
N GLU A 168 3.88 12.91 -4.84
CA GLU A 168 4.02 13.80 -3.69
C GLU A 168 3.90 15.26 -4.10
N SER A 169 4.68 15.70 -5.11
CA SER A 169 4.65 17.06 -5.62
C SER A 169 3.27 17.43 -6.18
N LYS A 170 2.57 16.48 -6.80
CA LYS A 170 1.23 16.71 -7.31
C LYS A 170 0.22 16.85 -6.17
N ILE A 171 0.29 16.03 -5.12
CA ILE A 171 -0.56 16.18 -3.92
C ILE A 171 -0.33 17.53 -3.25
N LYS A 172 0.93 17.94 -3.04
CA LYS A 172 1.27 19.25 -2.43
C LYS A 172 0.74 20.48 -3.20
N ARG A 173 0.46 20.30 -4.49
CA ARG A 173 -0.12 21.38 -5.34
C ARG A 173 -1.65 21.43 -5.29
N ILE A 174 -2.29 20.43 -4.71
CA ILE A 174 -3.74 20.41 -4.55
C ILE A 174 -4.14 21.44 -3.48
N LYS A 175 -4.95 22.43 -3.87
CA LYS A 175 -5.46 23.44 -2.96
C LYS A 175 -6.74 22.92 -2.27
N ASN A 176 -6.58 21.91 -1.41
CA ASN A 176 -7.68 21.33 -0.64
C ASN A 176 -7.26 21.21 0.82
N GLN A 177 -7.92 21.97 1.70
CA GLN A 177 -7.65 22.02 3.13
C GLN A 177 -7.88 20.69 3.87
N ASN A 178 -8.67 19.80 3.28
CA ASN A 178 -8.91 18.46 3.84
C ASN A 178 -7.75 17.49 3.58
N ILE A 179 -6.77 17.86 2.76
CA ILE A 179 -5.64 16.98 2.41
C ILE A 179 -4.36 17.50 3.02
N SER A 180 -3.74 16.69 3.85
CA SER A 180 -2.42 16.95 4.44
C SER A 180 -1.43 15.85 4.04
N ILE A 181 -0.14 16.19 4.03
CA ILE A 181 0.95 15.25 3.73
C ILE A 181 2.12 15.47 4.68
N ILE A 182 2.59 14.37 5.27
CA ILE A 182 3.78 14.32 6.11
C ILE A 182 4.80 13.40 5.43
N THR A 183 6.03 13.88 5.25
CA THR A 183 7.12 13.07 4.70
C THR A 183 8.10 12.72 5.81
N ILE A 184 8.33 11.43 6.06
CA ILE A 184 9.25 10.93 7.07
C ILE A 184 10.63 10.76 6.45
N ASP A 185 11.63 11.43 7.01
CA ASP A 185 13.03 11.31 6.57
C ASP A 185 13.65 9.95 6.96
N LYS A 186 14.60 9.49 6.15
CA LYS A 186 15.49 8.34 6.40
C LYS A 186 14.86 6.95 6.37
N TYR A 187 13.53 6.82 6.15
CA TYR A 187 12.83 5.55 6.14
C TYR A 187 12.39 5.14 4.74
N SER A 188 12.05 3.85 4.58
CA SER A 188 11.65 3.26 3.31
C SER A 188 10.13 3.14 3.20
N HIS A 189 9.66 2.52 2.10
CA HIS A 189 8.26 2.13 1.92
C HIS A 189 7.68 1.36 3.12
N LEU A 190 8.50 0.61 3.84
CA LEU A 190 8.07 -0.20 4.97
C LEU A 190 8.19 0.54 6.33
N PHE A 191 8.20 1.88 6.34
CA PHE A 191 8.30 2.65 7.57
C PHE A 191 7.28 2.28 8.66
N PRO A 192 6.06 1.80 8.36
CA PRO A 192 5.15 1.36 9.43
C PRO A 192 5.69 0.18 10.24
N LEU A 193 6.56 -0.64 9.64
CA LEU A 193 7.25 -1.74 10.30
C LEU A 193 8.64 -1.35 10.83
N GLU A 194 9.26 -0.33 10.24
CA GLU A 194 10.58 0.17 10.67
C GLU A 194 10.46 1.02 11.95
N ILE A 195 9.39 1.81 12.08
CA ILE A 195 9.13 2.75 13.19
C ILE A 195 7.65 2.74 13.60
N PRO A 196 7.11 1.60 14.07
CA PRO A 196 5.68 1.47 14.35
C PRO A 196 5.18 2.48 15.38
N GLU A 197 5.94 2.75 16.46
CA GLU A 197 5.54 3.68 17.53
C GLU A 197 5.39 5.11 16.99
N LYS A 198 6.36 5.57 16.20
CA LYS A 198 6.31 6.91 15.58
C LYS A 198 5.16 7.00 14.58
N THR A 199 4.93 5.95 13.81
CA THR A 199 3.83 5.89 12.86
C THR A 199 2.49 5.95 13.57
N ALA A 200 2.31 5.17 14.64
CA ALA A 200 1.10 5.18 15.46
C ALA A 200 0.86 6.56 16.10
N LYS A 201 1.92 7.23 16.59
CA LYS A 201 1.81 8.58 17.13
C LYS A 201 1.26 9.57 16.09
N ILE A 202 1.83 9.59 14.88
CA ILE A 202 1.36 10.50 13.80
C ILE A 202 -0.11 10.21 13.43
N ILE A 203 -0.49 8.93 13.39
CA ILE A 203 -1.87 8.51 13.13
C ILE A 203 -2.79 9.03 14.22
N ASN A 204 -2.45 8.83 15.49
CA ASN A 204 -3.25 9.26 16.63
C ASN A 204 -3.41 10.79 16.69
N ASP A 205 -2.32 11.53 16.45
CA ASP A 205 -2.32 13.00 16.40
C ASP A 205 -3.28 13.54 15.32
N PHE A 206 -3.52 12.79 14.23
CA PHE A 206 -4.48 13.16 13.19
C PHE A 206 -5.92 12.72 13.51
N ILE A 207 -6.11 11.66 14.27
CA ILE A 207 -7.44 11.12 14.61
C ILE A 207 -8.14 11.99 15.66
N ILE A 208 -7.40 12.47 16.65
CA ILE A 208 -7.90 13.36 17.70
C ILE A 208 -8.22 14.73 17.10
#